data_bced8dd3bc9e48af11789d0ca36b308a
#
_entry.id   bced8dd3bc9e48af11789d0ca36b308a
#
_cell.length_a   1.000
_cell.length_b   1.000
_cell.length_c   1.000
_cell.angle_alpha   90.00
_cell.angle_beta   90.00
_cell.angle_gamma   90.00
#
_symmetry.space_group_name_H-M   'P 1'
#
loop_
_entity.id
_entity.type
_entity.pdbx_description
1 polymer ?
#
loop_
_entity_poly.entity_id
_entity_poly.type
_entity_poly.pdbx_seq_one_letter_code
_entity_poly.pdbx_strand_id
1 'polypeptide(L)'
;MTLSTPPSSTRPSRRKFLQQSAVGTATVYGLSLERSAHAAGSAAIKIGMLGCGGRCSGAANYALSLGKDVKLAGMMDVFQDRMLEKRDFFRKEFPDQFIASDETCTSGLEGYKAVIEASDAVLIACASKYHVFYAEEAVKAGKHVFIEKPHAIDPAGCHRLRRLCELAKKKNVC
;
A
#
# COMPACT_ATOMS: atom_id res chain seq x y z
N MET A 1 -0.27 1.36 -74.15
CA MET A 1 -0.44 2.12 -72.89
C MET A 1 -1.63 1.52 -72.19
N THR A 2 -1.43 0.59 -71.27
CA THR A 2 -2.46 -0.05 -70.48
C THR A 2 -2.53 0.62 -69.10
N LEU A 3 -3.63 1.28 -68.82
CA LEU A 3 -3.91 1.92 -67.51
C LEU A 3 -4.29 0.83 -66.50
N SER A 4 -3.45 0.66 -65.49
CA SER A 4 -3.74 -0.21 -64.34
C SER A 4 -4.67 0.51 -63.36
N THR A 5 -5.83 -0.08 -63.07
CA THR A 5 -6.76 0.37 -62.04
C THR A 5 -6.20 0.11 -60.66
N PRO A 6 -6.35 1.05 -59.66
CA PRO A 6 -5.88 0.84 -58.31
C PRO A 6 -6.80 -0.16 -57.54
N PRO A 7 -6.25 -0.91 -56.59
CA PRO A 7 -7.03 -1.90 -55.82
C PRO A 7 -8.06 -1.20 -54.91
N SER A 8 -9.30 -1.69 -54.95
CA SER A 8 -10.41 -1.21 -54.10
C SER A 8 -10.13 -1.46 -52.63
N SER A 9 -10.04 -0.42 -51.81
CA SER A 9 -9.97 -0.54 -50.36
C SER A 9 -11.33 -0.98 -49.82
N THR A 10 -11.47 -2.25 -49.49
CA THR A 10 -12.65 -2.77 -48.81
C THR A 10 -12.63 -2.34 -47.34
N ARG A 11 -13.41 -1.29 -47.03
CA ARG A 11 -13.65 -0.91 -45.62
C ARG A 11 -14.31 -2.07 -44.86
N PRO A 12 -13.85 -2.44 -43.67
CA PRO A 12 -14.45 -3.51 -42.89
C PRO A 12 -15.92 -3.15 -42.56
N SER A 13 -16.83 -4.11 -42.68
CA SER A 13 -18.25 -3.87 -42.35
C SER A 13 -18.41 -3.60 -40.87
N ARG A 14 -19.44 -2.79 -40.50
CA ARG A 14 -19.76 -2.48 -39.10
C ARG A 14 -19.86 -3.72 -38.22
N ARG A 15 -20.36 -4.82 -38.77
CA ARG A 15 -20.49 -6.11 -38.07
C ARG A 15 -19.12 -6.73 -37.74
N LYS A 16 -18.14 -6.69 -38.68
CA LYS A 16 -16.77 -7.17 -38.43
C LYS A 16 -16.06 -6.29 -37.39
N PHE A 17 -16.26 -4.97 -37.44
CA PHE A 17 -15.67 -4.05 -36.46
C PHE A 17 -16.21 -4.35 -35.04
N LEU A 18 -17.53 -4.54 -34.88
CA LEU A 18 -18.12 -4.86 -33.59
C LEU A 18 -17.69 -6.23 -33.06
N GLN A 19 -17.52 -7.24 -33.93
CA GLN A 19 -16.99 -8.55 -33.51
C GLN A 19 -15.53 -8.48 -33.05
N GLN A 20 -14.70 -7.71 -33.73
CA GLN A 20 -13.28 -7.51 -33.34
C GLN A 20 -13.17 -6.68 -32.05
N SER A 21 -14.02 -5.69 -31.83
CA SER A 21 -14.07 -4.91 -30.60
C SER A 21 -14.53 -5.76 -29.41
N ALA A 22 -15.48 -6.68 -29.58
CA ALA A 22 -15.95 -7.55 -28.52
C ALA A 22 -14.86 -8.50 -28.01
N VAL A 23 -14.03 -9.04 -28.92
CA VAL A 23 -12.89 -9.90 -28.54
C VAL A 23 -11.81 -9.10 -27.81
N GLY A 24 -11.48 -7.89 -28.26
CA GLY A 24 -10.53 -7.00 -27.58
C GLY A 24 -10.98 -6.59 -26.18
N THR A 25 -12.28 -6.30 -26.02
CA THR A 25 -12.86 -5.92 -24.72
C THR A 25 -12.86 -7.08 -23.72
N ALA A 26 -13.18 -8.30 -24.18
CA ALA A 26 -13.16 -9.50 -23.32
C ALA A 26 -11.74 -9.80 -22.78
N THR A 27 -10.70 -9.57 -23.58
CA THR A 27 -9.30 -9.78 -23.16
C THR A 27 -8.86 -8.75 -22.12
N VAL A 28 -9.26 -7.49 -22.27
CA VAL A 28 -8.93 -6.43 -21.30
C VAL A 28 -9.71 -6.61 -19.99
N TYR A 29 -10.99 -7.00 -20.04
CA TYR A 29 -11.75 -7.31 -18.83
C TYR A 29 -11.28 -8.60 -18.15
N GLY A 30 -10.84 -9.60 -18.89
CA GLY A 30 -10.25 -10.83 -18.34
C GLY A 30 -8.98 -10.54 -17.52
N LEU A 31 -8.08 -9.70 -18.03
CA LEU A 31 -6.86 -9.30 -17.32
C LEU A 31 -7.13 -8.45 -16.08
N SER A 32 -8.19 -7.63 -16.09
CA SER A 32 -8.59 -6.85 -14.91
C SER A 32 -9.30 -7.70 -13.86
N LEU A 33 -10.03 -8.75 -14.26
CA LEU A 33 -10.64 -9.71 -13.34
C LEU A 33 -9.61 -10.60 -12.65
N GLU A 34 -8.55 -11.03 -13.36
CA GLU A 34 -7.45 -11.77 -12.73
C GLU A 34 -6.72 -10.93 -11.67
N ARG A 35 -6.49 -9.63 -11.92
CA ARG A 35 -5.94 -8.71 -10.91
C ARG A 35 -6.86 -8.52 -9.70
N SER A 36 -8.17 -8.47 -9.93
CA SER A 36 -9.16 -8.39 -8.84
C SER A 36 -9.31 -9.71 -8.08
N ALA A 37 -9.15 -10.86 -8.76
CA ALA A 37 -9.21 -12.17 -8.12
C ALA A 37 -8.00 -12.44 -7.19
N HIS A 38 -6.83 -11.89 -7.49
CA HIS A 38 -5.69 -11.91 -6.57
C HIS A 38 -5.87 -10.97 -5.37
N ALA A 39 -6.68 -9.92 -5.50
CA ALA A 39 -7.09 -9.07 -4.38
C ALA A 39 -8.22 -9.69 -3.53
N ALA A 40 -8.95 -10.67 -4.08
CA ALA A 40 -10.01 -11.44 -3.39
C ALA A 40 -9.49 -12.70 -2.67
N GLY A 41 -8.16 -12.88 -2.58
CA GLY A 41 -7.56 -13.88 -1.70
C GLY A 41 -7.91 -13.57 -0.25
N SER A 42 -8.42 -14.55 0.49
CA SER A 42 -8.81 -14.49 1.90
C SER A 42 -7.67 -14.21 2.89
N ALA A 43 -6.54 -13.70 2.42
CA ALA A 43 -5.41 -13.30 3.26
C ALA A 43 -5.69 -11.94 3.90
N ALA A 44 -5.72 -11.92 5.21
CA ALA A 44 -5.85 -10.68 5.99
C ALA A 44 -4.71 -9.71 5.65
N ILE A 45 -5.03 -8.42 5.49
CA ILE A 45 -4.05 -7.36 5.28
C ILE A 45 -3.45 -6.98 6.64
N LYS A 46 -2.16 -7.15 6.80
CA LYS A 46 -1.43 -6.82 8.01
C LYS A 46 -0.91 -5.40 7.96
N ILE A 47 -1.39 -4.55 8.85
CA ILE A 47 -0.88 -3.17 8.99
C ILE A 47 0.08 -3.06 10.16
N GLY A 48 1.09 -2.19 10.02
CA GLY A 48 2.01 -1.81 11.07
C GLY A 48 1.97 -0.32 11.34
N MET A 49 2.17 0.10 12.60
CA MET A 49 2.19 1.50 13.02
C MET A 49 3.62 1.95 13.32
N LEU A 50 4.10 2.98 12.65
CA LEU A 50 5.34 3.67 12.97
C LEU A 50 5.02 5.03 13.59
N GLY A 51 4.97 5.02 14.93
CA GLY A 51 4.46 6.06 15.80
C GLY A 51 3.12 5.67 16.44
N CYS A 52 2.97 5.87 17.74
CA CYS A 52 1.75 5.59 18.49
C CYS A 52 1.05 6.88 18.97
N GLY A 53 1.33 8.01 18.33
CA GLY A 53 0.64 9.26 18.57
C GLY A 53 -0.81 9.24 18.07
N GLY A 54 -1.60 10.26 18.47
CA GLY A 54 -3.02 10.36 18.12
C GLY A 54 -3.30 10.26 16.62
N ARG A 55 -2.41 10.77 15.77
CA ARG A 55 -2.60 10.75 14.31
C ARG A 55 -2.44 9.34 13.73
N CYS A 56 -1.37 8.63 14.11
CA CYS A 56 -1.17 7.25 13.66
C CYS A 56 -2.24 6.31 14.22
N SER A 57 -2.57 6.46 15.52
CA SER A 57 -3.64 5.68 16.14
C SER A 57 -5.00 5.92 15.48
N GLY A 58 -5.31 7.17 15.08
CA GLY A 58 -6.51 7.48 14.31
C GLY A 58 -6.52 6.79 12.95
N ALA A 59 -5.41 6.82 12.20
CA ALA A 59 -5.29 6.15 10.92
C ALA A 59 -5.46 4.63 11.05
N ALA A 60 -4.82 4.01 12.05
CA ALA A 60 -4.97 2.58 12.33
C ALA A 60 -6.41 2.21 12.71
N ASN A 61 -7.06 3.03 13.57
CA ASN A 61 -8.46 2.83 13.95
C ASN A 61 -9.39 2.86 12.73
N TYR A 62 -9.20 3.82 11.82
CA TYR A 62 -9.98 3.86 10.57
C TYR A 62 -9.72 2.62 9.70
N ALA A 63 -8.46 2.22 9.54
CA ALA A 63 -8.12 1.03 8.75
C ALA A 63 -8.76 -0.25 9.31
N LEU A 64 -8.68 -0.46 10.63
CA LEU A 64 -9.30 -1.60 11.30
C LEU A 64 -10.83 -1.57 11.22
N SER A 65 -11.44 -0.39 11.19
CA SER A 65 -12.89 -0.24 11.06
C SER A 65 -13.43 -0.55 9.66
N LEU A 66 -12.57 -0.63 8.62
CA LEU A 66 -12.98 -0.94 7.25
C LEU A 66 -13.44 -2.39 7.07
N GLY A 67 -12.92 -3.32 7.87
CA GLY A 67 -13.30 -4.72 7.78
C GLY A 67 -12.45 -5.62 8.67
N LYS A 68 -12.98 -6.79 8.97
CA LYS A 68 -12.31 -7.79 9.83
C LYS A 68 -11.04 -8.39 9.20
N ASP A 69 -10.86 -8.20 7.90
CA ASP A 69 -9.69 -8.68 7.16
C ASP A 69 -8.45 -7.81 7.36
N VAL A 70 -8.59 -6.61 7.94
CA VAL A 70 -7.47 -5.77 8.33
C VAL A 70 -7.02 -6.16 9.74
N LYS A 71 -5.73 -6.44 9.92
CA LYS A 71 -5.12 -6.85 11.18
C LYS A 71 -3.98 -5.93 11.56
N LEU A 72 -3.89 -5.56 12.83
CA LEU A 72 -2.74 -4.83 13.39
C LEU A 72 -1.67 -5.84 13.83
N ALA A 73 -0.58 -5.92 13.05
CA ALA A 73 0.48 -6.93 13.22
C ALA A 73 1.71 -6.40 13.96
N GLY A 74 1.86 -5.09 14.09
CA GLY A 74 2.97 -4.50 14.80
C GLY A 74 2.78 -3.01 15.05
N MET A 75 3.45 -2.50 16.06
CA MET A 75 3.46 -1.08 16.41
C MET A 75 4.76 -0.68 17.10
N MET A 76 5.21 0.53 16.86
CA MET A 76 6.38 1.08 17.52
C MET A 76 6.18 2.56 17.87
N ASP A 77 6.78 2.98 18.96
CA ASP A 77 7.03 4.38 19.28
C ASP A 77 8.42 4.53 19.92
N VAL A 78 9.01 5.70 19.83
CA VAL A 78 10.28 5.99 20.52
C VAL A 78 10.07 5.91 22.05
N PHE A 79 8.87 6.30 22.52
CA PHE A 79 8.49 6.29 23.93
C PHE A 79 7.69 5.02 24.25
N GLN A 80 8.22 4.23 25.16
CA GLN A 80 7.65 2.94 25.55
C GLN A 80 6.26 3.08 26.21
N ASP A 81 6.08 4.04 27.06
CA ASP A 81 4.81 4.35 27.74
C ASP A 81 3.68 4.60 26.73
N ARG A 82 3.97 5.40 25.70
CA ARG A 82 3.02 5.68 24.63
C ARG A 82 2.68 4.44 23.80
N MET A 83 3.68 3.62 23.49
CA MET A 83 3.47 2.37 22.76
C MET A 83 2.59 1.42 23.58
N LEU A 84 2.87 1.24 24.87
CA LEU A 84 2.11 0.36 25.76
C LEU A 84 0.66 0.82 25.92
N GLU A 85 0.42 2.13 26.12
CA GLU A 85 -0.94 2.69 26.19
C GLU A 85 -1.77 2.32 24.94
N LYS A 86 -1.19 2.52 23.75
CA LYS A 86 -1.90 2.24 22.50
C LYS A 86 -2.01 0.75 22.20
N ARG A 87 -1.04 -0.07 22.59
CA ARG A 87 -1.15 -1.53 22.53
C ARG A 87 -2.36 -2.02 23.30
N ASP A 88 -2.51 -1.57 24.54
CA ASP A 88 -3.61 -2.00 25.41
C ASP A 88 -4.97 -1.50 24.89
N PHE A 89 -5.00 -0.26 24.34
CA PHE A 89 -6.17 0.27 23.65
C PHE A 89 -6.60 -0.61 22.49
N PHE A 90 -5.71 -0.88 21.51
CA PHE A 90 -6.07 -1.64 20.32
C PHE A 90 -6.39 -3.11 20.64
N ARG A 91 -5.72 -3.72 21.61
CA ARG A 91 -6.02 -5.08 22.07
C ARG A 91 -7.43 -5.18 22.65
N LYS A 92 -7.90 -4.13 23.34
CA LYS A 92 -9.24 -4.07 23.92
C LYS A 92 -10.32 -3.79 22.88
N GLU A 93 -10.09 -2.79 22.01
CA GLU A 93 -11.10 -2.32 21.04
C GLU A 93 -11.23 -3.24 19.82
N PHE A 94 -10.16 -3.92 19.44
CA PHE A 94 -10.09 -4.78 18.25
C PHE A 94 -9.49 -6.17 18.57
N PRO A 95 -10.07 -6.94 19.51
CA PRO A 95 -9.46 -8.18 20.00
C PRO A 95 -9.23 -9.22 18.89
N ASP A 96 -10.14 -9.31 17.91
CA ASP A 96 -10.02 -10.25 16.78
C ASP A 96 -9.05 -9.77 15.69
N GLN A 97 -8.66 -8.49 15.70
CA GLN A 97 -7.84 -7.86 14.67
C GLN A 97 -6.45 -7.48 15.18
N PHE A 98 -6.26 -7.44 16.49
CA PHE A 98 -4.96 -7.21 17.11
C PHE A 98 -4.17 -8.53 17.16
N ILE A 99 -3.22 -8.69 16.24
CA ILE A 99 -2.38 -9.89 16.13
C ILE A 99 -0.90 -9.61 16.45
N ALA A 100 -0.58 -8.37 16.86
CA ALA A 100 0.77 -7.99 17.22
C ALA A 100 1.24 -8.76 18.48
N SER A 101 2.45 -9.30 18.42
CA SER A 101 3.14 -9.93 19.55
C SER A 101 3.96 -8.91 20.33
N ASP A 102 4.51 -9.32 21.46
CA ASP A 102 5.41 -8.47 22.24
C ASP A 102 6.70 -8.14 21.46
N GLU A 103 7.14 -9.04 20.56
CA GLU A 103 8.30 -8.79 19.68
C GLU A 103 8.01 -7.76 18.58
N THR A 104 6.74 -7.59 18.20
CA THR A 104 6.31 -6.61 17.18
C THR A 104 5.70 -5.34 17.79
N CYS A 105 5.55 -5.30 19.14
CA CYS A 105 5.21 -4.11 19.92
C CYS A 105 6.49 -3.53 20.53
N THR A 106 7.18 -2.64 19.83
CA THR A 106 8.55 -2.24 20.14
C THR A 106 8.68 -0.78 20.53
N SER A 107 9.74 -0.44 21.25
CA SER A 107 10.10 0.94 21.58
C SER A 107 11.50 1.29 21.10
N GLY A 108 11.78 2.60 20.99
CA GLY A 108 13.04 3.11 20.48
C GLY A 108 13.10 3.22 18.96
N LEU A 109 14.18 3.85 18.47
CA LEU A 109 14.32 4.21 17.04
C LEU A 109 14.44 3.01 16.09
N GLU A 110 14.97 1.88 16.57
CA GLU A 110 15.21 0.68 15.76
C GLU A 110 13.99 -0.26 15.69
N GLY A 111 12.95 0.01 16.48
CA GLY A 111 11.75 -0.82 16.56
C GLY A 111 10.98 -0.97 15.24
N TYR A 112 11.19 -0.06 14.29
CA TYR A 112 10.55 -0.11 12.96
C TYR A 112 10.85 -1.41 12.21
N LYS A 113 11.98 -2.05 12.43
CA LYS A 113 12.40 -3.26 11.70
C LYS A 113 11.43 -4.40 11.90
N ALA A 114 11.10 -4.71 13.16
CA ALA A 114 10.16 -5.77 13.50
C ALA A 114 8.75 -5.46 12.97
N VAL A 115 8.33 -4.18 13.04
CA VAL A 115 7.02 -3.75 12.55
C VAL A 115 6.93 -3.88 11.03
N ILE A 116 7.94 -3.42 10.29
CA ILE A 116 7.99 -3.53 8.82
C ILE A 116 7.96 -5.01 8.41
N GLU A 117 8.74 -5.86 9.05
CA GLU A 117 8.80 -7.29 8.72
C GLU A 117 7.43 -7.97 8.90
N ALA A 118 6.74 -7.67 9.99
CA ALA A 118 5.45 -8.26 10.34
C ALA A 118 4.26 -7.78 9.47
N SER A 119 4.44 -6.71 8.68
CA SER A 119 3.34 -6.01 8.01
C SER A 119 3.35 -6.19 6.50
N ASP A 120 2.21 -5.99 5.85
CA ASP A 120 2.05 -5.83 4.39
C ASP A 120 2.04 -4.34 4.02
N ALA A 121 1.48 -3.52 4.90
CA ALA A 121 1.44 -2.06 4.78
C ALA A 121 1.80 -1.38 6.09
N VAL A 122 2.52 -0.26 6.04
CA VAL A 122 2.89 0.52 7.22
C VAL A 122 2.28 1.92 7.20
N LEU A 123 1.79 2.33 8.37
CA LEU A 123 1.26 3.67 8.63
C LEU A 123 2.35 4.48 9.32
N ILE A 124 2.85 5.51 8.65
CA ILE A 124 3.92 6.38 9.15
C ILE A 124 3.34 7.73 9.54
N ALA A 125 3.21 7.97 10.84
CA ALA A 125 2.72 9.23 11.40
C ALA A 125 3.42 9.57 12.73
N CYS A 126 4.72 9.36 12.76
CA CYS A 126 5.65 9.74 13.83
C CYS A 126 6.14 11.20 13.66
N ALA A 127 7.25 11.57 14.27
CA ALA A 127 7.88 12.86 14.02
C ALA A 127 8.37 12.97 12.57
N SER A 128 7.99 14.05 11.88
CA SER A 128 8.12 14.21 10.42
C SER A 128 9.56 14.04 9.88
N LYS A 129 10.58 14.29 10.72
CA LYS A 129 11.98 14.09 10.35
C LYS A 129 12.33 12.63 10.02
N TYR A 130 11.54 11.68 10.52
CA TYR A 130 11.74 10.24 10.29
C TYR A 130 10.88 9.68 9.15
N HIS A 131 9.90 10.44 8.63
CA HIS A 131 8.97 9.98 7.61
C HIS A 131 9.69 9.40 6.39
N VAL A 132 10.61 10.17 5.82
CA VAL A 132 11.36 9.74 4.62
C VAL A 132 12.18 8.48 4.89
N PHE A 133 12.86 8.42 6.03
CA PHE A 133 13.69 7.29 6.39
C PHE A 133 12.86 6.00 6.53
N TYR A 134 11.79 6.04 7.31
CA TYR A 134 10.95 4.85 7.50
C TYR A 134 10.22 4.43 6.21
N ALA A 135 9.83 5.39 5.37
CA ALA A 135 9.25 5.08 4.08
C ALA A 135 10.24 4.37 3.15
N GLU A 136 11.51 4.82 3.12
CA GLU A 136 12.56 4.16 2.34
C GLU A 136 12.79 2.72 2.81
N GLU A 137 12.86 2.48 4.11
CA GLU A 137 13.04 1.14 4.65
C GLU A 137 11.84 0.22 4.33
N ALA A 138 10.62 0.73 4.47
CA ALA A 138 9.42 -0.03 4.14
C ALA A 138 9.33 -0.38 2.63
N VAL A 139 9.56 0.58 1.74
CA VAL A 139 9.54 0.32 0.28
C VAL A 139 10.69 -0.61 -0.13
N LYS A 140 11.89 -0.48 0.45
CA LYS A 140 12.99 -1.43 0.23
C LYS A 140 12.59 -2.85 0.59
N ALA A 141 11.88 -3.02 1.70
CA ALA A 141 11.32 -4.29 2.16
C ALA A 141 10.09 -4.77 1.35
N GLY A 142 9.66 -4.02 0.32
CA GLY A 142 8.52 -4.39 -0.52
C GLY A 142 7.16 -4.21 0.16
N LYS A 143 7.05 -3.27 1.11
CA LYS A 143 5.80 -2.99 1.83
C LYS A 143 5.11 -1.77 1.27
N HIS A 144 3.77 -1.77 1.33
CA HIS A 144 2.95 -0.60 1.05
C HIS A 144 3.11 0.44 2.16
N VAL A 145 2.99 1.72 1.82
CA VAL A 145 3.29 2.81 2.77
C VAL A 145 2.22 3.89 2.72
N PHE A 146 1.66 4.20 3.87
CA PHE A 146 0.91 5.43 4.09
C PHE A 146 1.77 6.39 4.93
N ILE A 147 2.00 7.60 4.42
CA ILE A 147 2.78 8.63 5.12
C ILE A 147 1.87 9.83 5.42
N GLU A 148 1.80 10.21 6.70
CA GLU A 148 1.08 11.42 7.11
C GLU A 148 1.86 12.69 6.73
N LYS A 149 1.12 13.78 6.56
CA LYS A 149 1.71 15.10 6.30
C LYS A 149 2.43 15.65 7.56
N PRO A 150 3.43 16.51 7.43
CA PRO A 150 4.21 16.78 6.21
C PRO A 150 5.10 15.60 5.86
N HIS A 151 5.17 15.28 4.56
CA HIS A 151 5.88 14.09 4.10
C HIS A 151 7.40 14.19 4.29
N ALA A 152 7.95 15.41 4.28
CA ALA A 152 9.36 15.70 4.54
C ALA A 152 9.48 17.06 5.23
N ILE A 153 10.61 17.32 5.89
CA ILE A 153 10.89 18.56 6.59
C ILE A 153 11.77 19.53 5.79
N ASP A 154 12.30 19.10 4.66
CA ASP A 154 13.21 19.87 3.83
C ASP A 154 13.13 19.47 2.33
N PRO A 155 13.68 20.30 1.42
CA PRO A 155 13.68 19.99 -0.01
C PRO A 155 14.43 18.70 -0.36
N ALA A 156 15.50 18.35 0.35
CA ALA A 156 16.27 17.13 0.11
C ALA A 156 15.41 15.90 0.40
N GLY A 157 14.63 15.90 1.49
CA GLY A 157 13.64 14.88 1.81
C GLY A 157 12.55 14.74 0.75
N CYS A 158 12.04 15.86 0.23
CA CYS A 158 11.08 15.84 -0.88
C CYS A 158 11.65 15.16 -2.13
N HIS A 159 12.92 15.43 -2.48
CA HIS A 159 13.59 14.78 -3.60
C HIS A 159 13.81 13.29 -3.35
N ARG A 160 14.12 12.89 -2.11
CA ARG A 160 14.24 11.48 -1.73
C ARG A 160 12.91 10.75 -1.91
N LEU A 161 11.80 11.32 -1.42
CA LEU A 161 10.47 10.74 -1.59
C LEU A 161 10.05 10.62 -3.05
N ARG A 162 10.38 11.61 -3.90
CA ARG A 162 10.11 11.51 -5.34
C ARG A 162 10.81 10.29 -5.95
N ARG A 163 12.09 10.06 -5.64
CA ARG A 163 12.82 8.87 -6.08
C ARG A 163 12.24 7.59 -5.50
N LEU A 164 11.78 7.65 -4.25
CA LEU A 164 11.14 6.53 -3.59
C LEU A 164 9.84 6.10 -4.28
N CYS A 165 9.02 7.05 -4.75
CA CYS A 165 7.83 6.74 -5.54
C CYS A 165 8.15 5.95 -6.82
N GLU A 166 9.25 6.29 -7.50
CA GLU A 166 9.69 5.53 -8.68
C GLU A 166 10.16 4.11 -8.32
N LEU A 167 10.81 3.94 -7.18
CA LEU A 167 11.17 2.62 -6.67
C LEU A 167 9.94 1.80 -6.28
N ALA A 168 8.96 2.43 -5.61
CA ALA A 168 7.72 1.79 -5.20
C ALA A 168 6.95 1.25 -6.42
N LYS A 169 6.84 2.04 -7.49
CA LYS A 169 6.24 1.59 -8.77
C LYS A 169 6.95 0.35 -9.32
N LYS A 170 8.29 0.34 -9.33
CA LYS A 170 9.07 -0.81 -9.81
C LYS A 170 8.87 -2.07 -8.98
N LYS A 171 8.62 -1.90 -7.68
CA LYS A 171 8.35 -3.00 -6.74
C LYS A 171 6.87 -3.39 -6.66
N ASN A 172 6.01 -2.70 -7.40
CA ASN A 172 4.54 -2.88 -7.37
C ASN A 172 3.94 -2.68 -5.96
N VAL A 173 4.47 -1.71 -5.21
CA VAL A 173 3.92 -1.23 -3.92
C VAL A 173 3.53 0.25 -4.03
N CYS A 174 2.66 0.73 -3.15
CA CYS A 174 2.19 2.12 -3.10
C CYS A 174 2.38 2.71 -1.70
#